data_8a3fedf024e98224fcaf0df770c39d20
#
_entry.id   8a3fedf024e98224fcaf0df770c39d20
#
_cell.length_a   1.000
_cell.length_b   1.000
_cell.length_c   1.000
_cell.angle_alpha   90.00
_cell.angle_beta   90.00
_cell.angle_gamma   90.00
#
_symmetry.space_group_name_H-M   'P 1'
#
loop_
_entity.id
_entity.type
_entity.pdbx_description
1 polymer ?
#
loop_
_entity_poly.entity_id
_entity_poly.type
_entity_poly.pdbx_seq_one_letter_code
_entity_poly.pdbx_strand_id
1 'polypeptide(L)'
;MKITGTRGYIDIEHDGKTARFSGDMCIDGFAAIANSMKWLPPHENLPVTEKERLSLMRAVREEVKNNKYKVFFTNDKYEDIDFK
;
A
#
# COMPACT_ATOMS: atom_id res chain seq x y z
N MET A 1 0.66 -11.97 -5.17
CA MET A 1 0.90 -10.53 -4.93
C MET A 1 2.38 -10.28 -4.82
N LYS A 2 2.86 -9.23 -5.45
CA LYS A 2 4.27 -8.86 -5.40
C LYS A 2 4.41 -7.48 -4.76
N ILE A 3 5.22 -7.37 -3.73
CA ILE A 3 5.42 -6.13 -3.00
C ILE A 3 6.89 -5.75 -3.06
N THR A 4 7.18 -4.56 -3.60
CA THR A 4 8.54 -4.04 -3.66
C THR A 4 8.55 -2.63 -3.11
N GLY A 5 9.63 -2.23 -2.46
CA GLY A 5 9.66 -0.94 -1.82
C GLY A 5 11.00 -0.26 -1.90
N THR A 6 10.97 1.06 -1.70
CA THR A 6 12.14 1.91 -1.53
C THR A 6 11.93 2.71 -0.25
N ARG A 7 12.78 3.70 0.00
CA ARG A 7 12.63 4.54 1.18
C ARG A 7 11.34 5.36 1.17
N GLY A 8 10.91 5.81 0.00
CA GLY A 8 9.81 6.77 -0.13
C GLY A 8 8.51 6.21 -0.68
N TYR A 9 8.51 4.99 -1.17
CA TYR A 9 7.28 4.40 -1.69
C TYR A 9 7.32 2.88 -1.69
N ILE A 10 6.14 2.28 -1.80
CA ILE A 10 5.99 0.84 -1.93
C ILE A 10 5.07 0.56 -3.12
N ASP A 11 5.44 -0.41 -3.94
CA ASP A 11 4.66 -0.83 -5.11
C ASP A 11 4.08 -2.21 -4.86
N ILE A 12 2.80 -2.35 -5.14
CA ILE A 12 2.05 -3.58 -4.90
C ILE A 12 1.42 -4.01 -6.22
N GLU A 13 1.88 -5.15 -6.73
CA GLU A 13 1.32 -5.76 -7.93
C GLU A 13 0.29 -6.81 -7.53
N HIS A 14 -0.94 -6.63 -7.98
CA HIS A 14 -2.06 -7.48 -7.61
C HIS A 14 -3.14 -7.41 -8.70
N ASP A 15 -3.63 -8.58 -9.14
CA ASP A 15 -4.70 -8.70 -10.13
C ASP A 15 -4.42 -7.92 -11.43
N GLY A 16 -3.16 -7.96 -11.88
CA GLY A 16 -2.79 -7.35 -13.16
C GLY A 16 -2.55 -5.85 -13.13
N LYS A 17 -2.64 -5.23 -11.96
CA LYS A 17 -2.36 -3.81 -11.78
C LYS A 17 -1.31 -3.62 -10.71
N THR A 18 -0.60 -2.50 -10.79
CA THR A 18 0.39 -2.13 -9.77
C THR A 18 -0.02 -0.80 -9.15
N ALA A 19 -0.14 -0.80 -7.83
CA ALA A 19 -0.45 0.41 -7.07
C ALA A 19 0.80 0.88 -6.35
N ARG A 20 0.96 2.20 -6.26
CA ARG A 20 2.05 2.81 -5.48
C ARG A 20 1.48 3.60 -4.33
N PHE A 21 2.03 3.36 -3.15
CA PHE A 21 1.75 4.16 -1.96
C PHE A 21 3.02 4.90 -1.58
N SER A 22 2.90 6.18 -1.30
CA SER A 22 4.00 6.97 -0.74
C SER A 22 4.05 6.74 0.77
N GLY A 23 5.21 6.94 1.36
CA GLY A 23 5.34 6.78 2.79
C GLY A 23 6.78 6.82 3.23
N ASP A 24 7.11 6.05 4.25
CA ASP A 24 8.46 6.04 4.81
C ASP A 24 8.82 4.65 5.30
N MET A 25 10.08 4.31 5.13
CA MET A 25 10.61 3.02 5.59
C MET A 25 10.81 3.04 7.09
N CYS A 26 10.33 2.00 7.76
CA CYS A 26 10.51 1.79 9.19
C CYS A 26 11.47 0.63 9.43
N ILE A 27 11.86 0.44 10.68
CA ILE A 27 12.77 -0.66 11.04
C ILE A 27 12.19 -2.01 10.65
N ASP A 28 10.90 -2.23 10.92
CA ASP A 28 10.26 -3.52 10.71
C ASP A 28 9.33 -3.54 9.50
N GLY A 29 9.37 -2.50 8.66
CA GLY A 29 8.45 -2.47 7.54
C GLY A 29 8.36 -1.11 6.89
N PHE A 30 7.18 -0.82 6.35
CA PHE A 30 6.91 0.41 5.62
C PHE A 30 5.60 1.03 6.10
N ALA A 31 5.65 2.32 6.41
CA ALA A 31 4.46 3.10 6.78
C ALA A 31 3.90 3.74 5.51
N ALA A 32 2.82 3.17 4.97
CA ALA A 32 2.23 3.60 3.72
C ALA A 32 1.06 4.54 3.99
N ILE A 33 1.08 5.71 3.35
CA ILE A 33 0.00 6.68 3.48
C ILE A 33 -1.15 6.21 2.60
N ALA A 34 -2.26 5.81 3.22
CA ALA A 34 -3.39 5.19 2.52
C ALA A 34 -3.94 6.08 1.40
N ASN A 35 -4.03 7.38 1.65
CA ASN A 35 -4.59 8.33 0.69
C ASN A 35 -3.65 8.62 -0.48
N SER A 36 -2.42 8.14 -0.45
CA SER A 36 -1.45 8.40 -1.51
C SER A 36 -1.51 7.38 -2.64
N MET A 37 -2.37 6.37 -2.53
CA MET A 37 -2.45 5.31 -3.54
C MET A 37 -2.71 5.86 -4.93
N LYS A 38 -1.93 5.38 -5.89
CA LYS A 38 -2.15 5.66 -7.31
C LYS A 38 -1.81 4.43 -8.12
N TRP A 39 -2.46 4.30 -9.29
CA TRP A 39 -2.14 3.23 -10.21
C TRP A 39 -0.92 3.61 -11.05
N LEU A 40 -0.04 2.65 -11.29
CA LEU A 40 1.11 2.83 -12.17
C LEU A 40 0.74 2.48 -13.62
N PRO A 41 1.52 2.95 -14.63
CA PRO A 41 1.29 2.58 -16.02
C PRO A 41 1.18 1.06 -16.18
N PRO A 42 0.31 0.56 -17.06
CA PRO A 42 -0.52 1.32 -18.00
C PRO A 42 -1.87 1.77 -17.44
N HIS A 43 -2.07 1.73 -16.13
CA HIS A 43 -3.37 2.02 -15.51
C HIS A 43 -3.42 3.38 -14.80
N GLU A 44 -2.44 4.27 -15.04
CA GLU A 44 -2.32 5.55 -14.33
C GLU A 44 -3.50 6.49 -14.54
N ASN A 45 -4.28 6.28 -15.59
CA ASN A 45 -5.45 7.12 -15.87
C ASN A 45 -6.73 6.61 -15.22
N LEU A 46 -6.67 5.45 -14.56
CA LEU A 46 -7.84 4.91 -13.86
C LEU A 46 -7.98 5.57 -12.50
N PRO A 47 -9.20 5.90 -12.09
CA PRO A 47 -9.40 6.43 -10.74
C PRO A 47 -9.15 5.34 -9.69
N VAL A 48 -8.70 5.76 -8.51
CA VAL A 48 -8.60 4.88 -7.36
C VAL A 48 -9.90 5.05 -6.58
N THR A 49 -10.74 4.02 -6.57
CA THR A 49 -11.98 4.07 -5.79
C THR A 49 -11.69 3.67 -4.35
N GLU A 50 -12.53 4.13 -3.44
CA GLU A 50 -12.45 3.75 -2.04
C GLU A 50 -12.52 2.24 -1.87
N LYS A 51 -13.40 1.60 -2.62
CA LYS A 51 -13.58 0.15 -2.56
C LYS A 51 -12.31 -0.59 -2.98
N GLU A 52 -11.69 -0.16 -4.08
CA GLU A 52 -10.45 -0.78 -4.57
C GLU A 52 -9.31 -0.58 -3.59
N ARG A 53 -9.20 0.62 -3.05
CA ARG A 53 -8.14 0.95 -2.08
C ARG A 53 -8.27 0.07 -0.83
N LEU A 54 -9.46 -0.01 -0.25
CA LEU A 54 -9.68 -0.82 0.94
C LEU A 54 -9.46 -2.31 0.66
N SER A 55 -9.92 -2.78 -0.48
CA SER A 55 -9.73 -4.17 -0.88
C SER A 55 -8.25 -4.51 -0.98
N LEU A 56 -7.46 -3.63 -1.61
CA LEU A 56 -6.02 -3.85 -1.75
C LEU A 56 -5.32 -3.80 -0.39
N MET A 57 -5.69 -2.84 0.45
CA MET A 57 -5.09 -2.71 1.78
C MET A 57 -5.34 -3.96 2.63
N ARG A 58 -6.54 -4.52 2.55
CA ARG A 58 -6.87 -5.78 3.24
C ARG A 58 -6.03 -6.93 2.71
N ALA A 59 -5.88 -7.02 1.39
CA ALA A 59 -5.10 -8.07 0.76
C ALA A 59 -3.62 -7.97 1.17
N VAL A 60 -3.06 -6.76 1.21
CA VAL A 60 -1.69 -6.54 1.66
C VAL A 60 -1.53 -6.94 3.13
N ARG A 61 -2.48 -6.54 3.97
CA ARG A 61 -2.44 -6.89 5.39
C ARG A 61 -2.38 -8.41 5.59
N GLU A 62 -3.18 -9.16 4.85
CA GLU A 62 -3.15 -10.61 4.92
C GLU A 62 -1.84 -11.18 4.37
N GLU A 63 -1.33 -10.63 3.29
CA GLU A 63 -0.09 -11.08 2.67
C GLU A 63 1.10 -10.97 3.62
N VAL A 64 1.22 -9.85 4.35
CA VAL A 64 2.38 -9.59 5.21
C VAL A 64 2.17 -10.03 6.66
N LYS A 65 1.04 -10.63 6.96
CA LYS A 65 0.64 -11.00 8.32
C LYS A 65 1.70 -11.81 9.06
N ASN A 66 2.33 -12.75 8.36
CA ASN A 66 3.32 -13.64 8.95
C ASN A 66 4.76 -13.27 8.54
N ASN A 67 4.95 -12.15 7.87
CA ASN A 67 6.27 -11.73 7.45
C ASN A 67 6.92 -10.89 8.54
N LYS A 68 8.25 -10.89 8.55
CA LYS A 68 9.01 -10.01 9.44
C LYS A 68 8.85 -8.55 9.01
N TYR A 69 8.82 -8.31 7.69
CA TYR A 69 8.62 -6.98 7.12
C TYR A 69 7.13 -6.72 6.97
N LYS A 70 6.65 -5.70 7.65
CA LYS A 70 5.22 -5.36 7.66
C LYS A 70 4.94 -4.13 6.83
N VAL A 71 3.68 -3.99 6.41
CA VAL A 71 3.19 -2.77 5.79
C VAL A 71 2.11 -2.21 6.70
N PHE A 72 2.32 -0.98 7.20
CA PHE A 72 1.38 -0.30 8.06
C PHE A 72 0.71 0.81 7.26
N PHE A 73 -0.61 0.82 7.21
CA PHE A 73 -1.35 1.86 6.51
C PHE A 73 -1.70 2.98 7.48
N THR A 74 -1.34 4.20 7.11
CA THR A 74 -1.44 5.36 7.98
C THR A 74 -2.14 6.51 7.27
N ASN A 75 -2.44 7.57 8.03
CA ASN A 75 -2.88 8.85 7.48
C ASN A 75 -1.65 9.70 7.11
N ASP A 76 -1.89 10.95 6.69
CA ASP A 76 -0.82 11.86 6.26
C ASP A 76 0.16 12.22 7.38
N LYS A 77 -0.21 11.97 8.62
CA LYS A 77 0.62 12.28 9.80
C LYS A 77 1.31 11.03 10.35
N TYR A 78 1.28 9.93 9.58
CA TYR A 78 1.84 8.64 9.99
C TYR A 78 1.18 8.06 11.24
N GLU A 79 -0.07 8.38 11.45
CA GLU A 79 -0.88 7.75 12.49
C GLU A 79 -1.61 6.55 11.89
N ASP A 80 -1.64 5.44 12.63
CA ASP A 80 -2.31 4.24 12.15
C ASP A 80 -3.79 4.51 11.90
N ILE A 81 -4.30 4.00 10.79
CA ILE A 81 -5.72 4.08 10.49
C ILE A 81 -6.37 2.73 10.74
N ASP A 82 -7.64 2.79 11.13
CA ASP A 82 -8.44 1.60 11.34
C ASP A 82 -9.23 1.31 10.08
N PHE A 83 -9.03 0.13 9.50
CA PHE A 83 -9.78 -0.31 8.33
C PHE A 83 -10.08 -1.80 8.43
N LYS A 84 -11.20 -2.22 7.90
CA LYS A 84 -11.64 -3.61 8.01
C LYS A 84 -11.67 -4.33 6.71
#